data_e7dc2b80b79677506a447823aa4c7eac
#
_entry.id   e7dc2b80b79677506a447823aa4c7eac
#
_cell.length_a   1.000
_cell.length_b   1.000
_cell.length_c   1.000
_cell.angle_alpha   90.00
_cell.angle_beta   90.00
_cell.angle_gamma   90.00
#
_symmetry.space_group_name_H-M   'P 1'
#
loop_
_entity.id
_entity.type
_entity.pdbx_description
1 polymer ?
#
loop_
_entity_poly.entity_id
_entity_poly.type
_entity_poly.pdbx_seq_one_letter_code
_entity_poly.pdbx_strand_id
1 'polypeptide(L)'
;MTKRTFFSLLYALICIVSFGQEFVHPGMLHTTSDLEFMKAKVLAGEEPWKEAWNQLKSSEIASLNYKPTPFKIVDNGPYNKPDNGGKEFVRDGAAAYTMALQWYVEGDKAYAEKAIEIFNAWAQTLESVVNHNRQLKVGTAGIKYLNAAEIIKHTYKGWNAKNRKAFEDMVINIWYPVIKDWTPRYNGNWDAANGQTLMCIGIFLDRRDIFDTACKQLTDGNTNGAIK
;
A
#
# COMPACT_ATOMS: atom_id res chain seq x y z
N MET A 1 -1.27 58.53 48.81
CA MET A 1 -1.47 58.36 47.39
C MET A 1 -0.69 57.09 46.95
N THR A 2 -1.37 55.96 46.85
CA THR A 2 -0.78 54.63 46.57
C THR A 2 -0.93 54.33 45.08
N LYS A 3 0.21 54.18 44.39
CA LYS A 3 0.25 53.76 42.98
C LYS A 3 0.04 52.28 42.91
N ARG A 4 -1.09 51.83 42.29
CA ARG A 4 -1.35 50.47 41.93
C ARG A 4 -0.64 50.19 40.59
N THR A 5 0.36 49.33 40.63
CA THR A 5 1.01 48.78 39.44
C THR A 5 0.20 47.60 38.95
N PHE A 6 -0.37 47.73 37.74
CA PHE A 6 -1.05 46.65 37.03
C PHE A 6 0.02 45.77 36.35
N PHE A 7 0.17 44.55 36.82
CA PHE A 7 0.97 43.52 36.14
C PHE A 7 0.06 42.81 35.15
N SER A 8 0.20 43.12 33.85
CA SER A 8 -0.44 42.35 32.77
C SER A 8 0.37 41.10 32.51
N LEU A 9 -0.16 39.97 32.93
CA LEU A 9 0.40 38.65 32.60
C LEU A 9 -0.02 38.32 31.16
N LEU A 10 0.92 38.46 30.21
CA LEU A 10 0.76 38.03 28.83
C LEU A 10 0.99 36.53 28.78
N TYR A 11 -0.08 35.75 28.80
CA TYR A 11 -0.01 34.29 28.51
C TYR A 11 0.27 34.13 27.04
N ALA A 12 1.53 33.89 26.67
CA ALA A 12 1.89 33.40 25.36
C ALA A 12 1.39 31.95 25.23
N LEU A 13 0.29 31.78 24.52
CA LEU A 13 -0.21 30.45 24.11
C LEU A 13 0.76 29.87 23.10
N ILE A 14 1.75 29.13 23.57
CA ILE A 14 2.63 28.35 22.71
C ILE A 14 1.77 27.17 22.18
N CYS A 15 1.20 27.32 21.00
CA CYS A 15 0.68 26.18 20.24
C CYS A 15 1.86 25.27 19.93
N ILE A 16 2.06 24.24 20.74
CA ILE A 16 2.93 23.12 20.39
C ILE A 16 2.22 22.41 19.24
N VAL A 17 2.53 22.82 18.01
CA VAL A 17 2.20 22.02 16.84
C VAL A 17 3.05 20.77 16.97
N SER A 18 2.46 19.70 17.47
CA SER A 18 3.07 18.39 17.41
C SER A 18 3.17 18.03 15.93
N PHE A 19 4.32 18.32 15.32
CA PHE A 19 4.66 17.74 14.03
C PHE A 19 4.78 16.23 14.27
N GLY A 20 3.72 15.49 13.95
CA GLY A 20 3.83 14.05 13.82
C GLY A 20 4.98 13.78 12.87
N GLN A 21 5.87 12.86 13.24
CA GLN A 21 7.00 12.49 12.40
C GLN A 21 6.48 12.12 11.01
N GLU A 22 6.94 12.83 9.96
CA GLU A 22 6.58 12.55 8.58
C GLU A 22 7.06 11.16 8.17
N PHE A 23 6.34 10.52 7.26
CA PHE A 23 6.80 9.26 6.68
C PHE A 23 8.01 9.51 5.77
N VAL A 24 8.93 8.54 5.76
CA VAL A 24 10.04 8.50 4.79
C VAL A 24 9.61 7.67 3.61
N HIS A 25 9.74 8.20 2.40
CA HIS A 25 9.27 7.56 1.18
C HIS A 25 10.42 7.21 0.20
N PRO A 26 10.30 6.06 -0.50
CA PRO A 26 9.36 4.98 -0.26
C PRO A 26 9.59 4.35 1.11
N GLY A 27 8.54 3.90 1.79
CA GLY A 27 8.62 3.58 3.21
C GLY A 27 7.74 2.43 3.68
N MET A 28 7.47 1.43 2.86
CA MET A 28 6.70 0.23 3.24
C MET A 28 7.60 -0.99 3.41
N LEU A 29 7.50 -1.97 2.49
CA LEU A 29 8.40 -3.13 2.48
C LEU A 29 9.82 -2.75 2.05
N HIS A 30 9.97 -1.63 1.36
CA HIS A 30 11.25 -1.18 0.84
C HIS A 30 11.46 0.30 1.16
N THR A 31 12.58 0.59 1.80
CA THR A 31 13.16 1.93 1.85
C THR A 31 14.00 2.18 0.59
N THR A 32 14.42 3.42 0.36
CA THR A 32 15.39 3.72 -0.72
C THR A 32 16.66 2.88 -0.58
N SER A 33 17.17 2.71 0.65
CA SER A 33 18.37 1.90 0.88
C SER A 33 18.18 0.42 0.53
N ASP A 34 17.01 -0.16 0.82
CA ASP A 34 16.73 -1.55 0.47
C ASP A 34 16.65 -1.74 -1.05
N LEU A 35 16.00 -0.81 -1.74
CA LEU A 35 15.89 -0.83 -3.19
C LEU A 35 17.26 -0.66 -3.87
N GLU A 36 18.10 0.26 -3.39
CA GLU A 36 19.47 0.44 -3.91
C GLU A 36 20.36 -0.76 -3.62
N PHE A 37 20.23 -1.36 -2.43
CA PHE A 37 20.95 -2.59 -2.10
C PHE A 37 20.56 -3.73 -3.05
N MET A 38 19.26 -3.97 -3.24
CA MET A 38 18.79 -5.01 -4.16
C MET A 38 19.29 -4.77 -5.59
N LYS A 39 19.17 -3.54 -6.09
CA LYS A 39 19.64 -3.13 -7.41
C LYS A 39 21.14 -3.39 -7.57
N ALA A 40 21.94 -2.96 -6.60
CA ALA A 40 23.39 -3.15 -6.65
C ALA A 40 23.76 -4.65 -6.73
N LYS A 41 23.11 -5.50 -5.91
CA LYS A 41 23.35 -6.95 -5.89
C LYS A 41 22.96 -7.61 -7.23
N VAL A 42 21.79 -7.28 -7.77
CA VAL A 42 21.31 -7.82 -9.04
C VAL A 42 22.23 -7.41 -10.20
N LEU A 43 22.63 -6.13 -10.28
CA LEU A 43 23.46 -5.62 -11.36
C LEU A 43 24.91 -6.15 -11.28
N ALA A 44 25.42 -6.39 -10.07
CA ALA A 44 26.72 -7.03 -9.85
C ALA A 44 26.72 -8.54 -10.16
N GLY A 45 25.55 -9.14 -10.40
CA GLY A 45 25.43 -10.58 -10.64
C GLY A 45 25.65 -11.44 -9.41
N GLU A 46 25.52 -10.87 -8.21
CA GLU A 46 25.75 -11.61 -6.95
C GLU A 46 24.60 -12.56 -6.64
N GLU A 47 24.97 -13.77 -6.21
CA GLU A 47 23.99 -14.76 -5.73
C GLU A 47 23.69 -14.54 -4.22
N PRO A 48 22.48 -14.85 -3.75
CA PRO A 48 21.33 -15.44 -4.47
C PRO A 48 20.43 -14.42 -5.20
N TRP A 49 20.76 -13.13 -5.17
CA TRP A 49 19.91 -12.05 -5.71
C TRP A 49 19.72 -12.17 -7.23
N LYS A 50 20.79 -12.55 -7.95
CA LYS A 50 20.73 -12.70 -9.41
C LYS A 50 19.81 -13.82 -9.84
N GLU A 51 19.88 -14.97 -9.18
CA GLU A 51 18.98 -16.08 -9.48
C GLU A 51 17.51 -15.70 -9.18
N ALA A 52 17.25 -15.12 -8.00
CA ALA A 52 15.91 -14.67 -7.63
C ALA A 52 15.34 -13.63 -8.62
N TRP A 53 16.19 -12.71 -9.10
CA TRP A 53 15.83 -11.75 -10.12
C TRP A 53 15.46 -12.41 -11.44
N ASN A 54 16.25 -13.38 -11.90
CA ASN A 54 15.97 -14.13 -13.12
C ASN A 54 14.65 -14.90 -13.01
N GLN A 55 14.36 -15.51 -11.85
CA GLN A 55 13.09 -16.18 -11.60
C GLN A 55 11.92 -15.20 -11.65
N LEU A 56 12.04 -14.01 -11.03
CA LEU A 56 11.02 -12.96 -11.11
C LEU A 56 10.74 -12.59 -12.57
N LYS A 57 11.77 -12.33 -13.35
CA LYS A 57 11.65 -11.94 -14.77
C LYS A 57 11.09 -13.03 -15.67
N SER A 58 11.25 -14.30 -15.34
CA SER A 58 10.69 -15.43 -16.10
C SER A 58 9.20 -15.61 -15.90
N SER A 59 8.60 -14.94 -14.93
CA SER A 59 7.17 -15.02 -14.66
C SER A 59 6.33 -14.34 -15.75
N GLU A 60 5.17 -14.91 -16.08
CA GLU A 60 4.20 -14.29 -17.00
C GLU A 60 3.78 -12.88 -16.57
N ILE A 61 3.70 -12.63 -15.26
CA ILE A 61 3.32 -11.31 -14.72
C ILE A 61 4.43 -10.26 -14.82
N ALA A 62 5.65 -10.66 -15.21
CA ALA A 62 6.79 -9.77 -15.41
C ALA A 62 6.87 -9.22 -16.85
N SER A 63 6.02 -9.68 -17.74
CA SER A 63 6.03 -9.30 -19.16
C SER A 63 5.36 -7.96 -19.40
N LEU A 64 5.98 -7.09 -20.19
CA LEU A 64 5.35 -5.86 -20.67
C LEU A 64 4.08 -6.09 -21.50
N ASN A 65 3.88 -7.33 -22.00
CA ASN A 65 2.65 -7.74 -22.68
C ASN A 65 1.52 -8.12 -21.70
N TYR A 66 1.79 -8.11 -20.38
CA TYR A 66 0.77 -8.39 -19.38
C TYR A 66 -0.43 -7.46 -19.55
N LYS A 67 -1.64 -8.02 -19.46
CA LYS A 67 -2.89 -7.26 -19.54
C LYS A 67 -3.63 -7.37 -18.22
N PRO A 68 -3.90 -6.25 -17.54
CA PRO A 68 -4.73 -6.29 -16.34
C PRO A 68 -6.16 -6.70 -16.69
N THR A 69 -6.81 -7.35 -15.74
CA THR A 69 -8.19 -7.84 -15.88
C THR A 69 -9.05 -7.32 -14.74
N PRO A 70 -9.37 -6.00 -14.73
CA PRO A 70 -10.15 -5.41 -13.65
C PRO A 70 -11.62 -5.82 -13.71
N PHE A 71 -12.24 -5.91 -12.53
CA PHE A 71 -13.65 -6.18 -12.35
C PHE A 71 -14.34 -4.99 -11.67
N LYS A 72 -15.58 -4.68 -12.06
CA LYS A 72 -16.39 -3.70 -11.36
C LYS A 72 -16.68 -4.11 -9.92
N ILE A 73 -17.05 -5.38 -9.75
CA ILE A 73 -17.35 -5.97 -8.45
C ILE A 73 -16.44 -7.19 -8.30
N VAL A 74 -15.56 -7.13 -7.30
CA VAL A 74 -14.81 -8.32 -6.87
C VAL A 74 -15.69 -9.06 -5.88
N ASP A 75 -16.23 -10.21 -6.28
CA ASP A 75 -17.11 -11.04 -5.47
C ASP A 75 -16.41 -12.36 -5.12
N ASN A 76 -15.99 -12.50 -3.85
CA ASN A 76 -15.28 -13.68 -3.40
C ASN A 76 -15.88 -14.27 -2.14
N GLY A 77 -16.53 -15.41 -2.32
CA GLY A 77 -17.23 -16.16 -1.28
C GLY A 77 -16.34 -17.12 -0.48
N PRO A 78 -16.95 -17.85 0.48
CA PRO A 78 -16.26 -18.88 1.26
C PRO A 78 -15.56 -19.89 0.33
N TYR A 79 -14.36 -20.32 0.69
CA TYR A 79 -13.56 -21.26 -0.11
C TYR A 79 -13.38 -20.82 -1.57
N ASN A 80 -13.38 -19.51 -1.82
CA ASN A 80 -13.37 -18.89 -3.16
C ASN A 80 -14.51 -19.34 -4.07
N LYS A 81 -15.73 -19.46 -3.52
CA LYS A 81 -16.95 -19.81 -4.27
C LYS A 81 -18.07 -18.84 -3.89
N PRO A 82 -18.49 -17.93 -4.80
CA PRO A 82 -17.88 -17.65 -6.09
C PRO A 82 -16.49 -17.04 -6.00
N ASP A 83 -15.76 -17.00 -7.13
CA ASP A 83 -14.55 -16.19 -7.31
C ASP A 83 -14.67 -15.41 -8.63
N ASN A 84 -15.33 -14.26 -8.55
CA ASN A 84 -15.49 -13.32 -9.66
C ASN A 84 -14.52 -12.16 -9.46
N GLY A 85 -13.39 -12.18 -10.14
CA GLY A 85 -12.37 -11.14 -10.07
C GLY A 85 -11.43 -11.19 -8.87
N GLY A 86 -11.63 -12.10 -7.91
CA GLY A 86 -10.78 -12.17 -6.71
C GLY A 86 -9.36 -12.68 -7.02
N LYS A 87 -9.24 -13.64 -7.94
CA LYS A 87 -7.94 -14.13 -8.42
C LYS A 87 -7.22 -13.08 -9.25
N GLU A 88 -7.92 -12.42 -10.15
CA GLU A 88 -7.41 -11.35 -11.01
C GLU A 88 -6.94 -10.16 -10.18
N PHE A 89 -7.71 -9.77 -9.17
CA PHE A 89 -7.34 -8.69 -8.26
C PHE A 89 -5.99 -8.94 -7.56
N VAL A 90 -5.76 -10.14 -7.05
CA VAL A 90 -4.50 -10.52 -6.41
C VAL A 90 -3.35 -10.64 -7.43
N ARG A 91 -3.62 -11.19 -8.61
CA ARG A 91 -2.63 -11.38 -9.68
C ARG A 91 -2.16 -10.06 -10.27
N ASP A 92 -3.09 -9.16 -10.56
CA ASP A 92 -2.78 -7.83 -11.10
C ASP A 92 -1.97 -7.00 -10.09
N GLY A 93 -2.28 -7.09 -8.79
CA GLY A 93 -1.47 -6.48 -7.75
C GLY A 93 -0.03 -7.02 -7.71
N ALA A 94 0.14 -8.34 -7.89
CA ALA A 94 1.47 -8.95 -7.98
C ALA A 94 2.20 -8.50 -9.26
N ALA A 95 1.49 -8.39 -10.39
CA ALA A 95 2.06 -7.88 -11.63
C ALA A 95 2.54 -6.42 -11.49
N ALA A 96 1.71 -5.56 -10.91
CA ALA A 96 2.08 -4.16 -10.66
C ALA A 96 3.35 -4.05 -9.80
N TYR A 97 3.45 -4.87 -8.76
CA TYR A 97 4.61 -4.88 -7.88
C TYR A 97 5.87 -5.39 -8.59
N THR A 98 5.74 -6.45 -9.37
CA THR A 98 6.82 -6.96 -10.22
C THR A 98 7.32 -5.90 -11.20
N MET A 99 6.42 -5.14 -11.84
CA MET A 99 6.76 -4.05 -12.76
C MET A 99 7.46 -2.89 -12.03
N ALA A 100 7.00 -2.51 -10.83
CA ALA A 100 7.63 -1.46 -10.05
C ALA A 100 9.07 -1.82 -9.64
N LEU A 101 9.33 -3.09 -9.29
CA LEU A 101 10.67 -3.57 -9.00
C LEU A 101 11.56 -3.59 -10.26
N GLN A 102 11.04 -4.04 -11.41
CA GLN A 102 11.79 -4.01 -12.67
C GLN A 102 12.14 -2.57 -13.10
N TRP A 103 11.19 -1.64 -12.96
CA TRP A 103 11.48 -0.22 -13.16
C TRP A 103 12.66 0.23 -12.29
N TYR A 104 12.63 -0.03 -11.00
CA TYR A 104 13.66 0.47 -10.09
C TYR A 104 15.05 -0.12 -10.37
N VAL A 105 15.11 -1.42 -10.64
CA VAL A 105 16.38 -2.13 -10.88
C VAL A 105 16.94 -1.84 -12.27
N GLU A 106 16.12 -1.92 -13.31
CA GLU A 106 16.58 -1.83 -14.70
C GLU A 106 16.55 -0.40 -15.25
N GLY A 107 15.74 0.49 -14.68
CA GLY A 107 15.61 1.87 -15.13
C GLY A 107 14.82 2.04 -16.42
N ASP A 108 14.21 0.97 -16.97
CA ASP A 108 13.37 1.07 -18.16
C ASP A 108 11.98 1.56 -17.79
N LYS A 109 11.64 2.77 -18.24
CA LYS A 109 10.35 3.43 -17.97
C LYS A 109 9.14 2.63 -18.43
N ALA A 110 9.29 1.72 -19.38
CA ALA A 110 8.19 0.87 -19.86
C ALA A 110 7.58 0.05 -18.71
N TYR A 111 8.39 -0.38 -17.75
CA TYR A 111 7.90 -1.09 -16.56
C TYR A 111 7.12 -0.18 -15.61
N ALA A 112 7.59 1.07 -15.39
CA ALA A 112 6.83 2.03 -14.60
C ALA A 112 5.48 2.37 -15.24
N GLU A 113 5.47 2.58 -16.56
CA GLU A 113 4.26 2.85 -17.34
C GLU A 113 3.28 1.65 -17.30
N LYS A 114 3.80 0.42 -17.32
CA LYS A 114 2.99 -0.80 -17.18
C LYS A 114 2.38 -0.93 -15.78
N ALA A 115 3.13 -0.62 -14.72
CA ALA A 115 2.56 -0.58 -13.36
C ALA A 115 1.43 0.45 -13.26
N ILE A 116 1.61 1.64 -13.84
CA ILE A 116 0.59 2.69 -13.89
C ILE A 116 -0.64 2.25 -14.72
N GLU A 117 -0.44 1.53 -15.84
CA GLU A 117 -1.54 0.95 -16.63
C GLU A 117 -2.42 0.05 -15.74
N ILE A 118 -1.79 -0.81 -14.93
CA ILE A 118 -2.52 -1.70 -14.01
C ILE A 118 -3.28 -0.88 -12.94
N PHE A 119 -2.64 0.10 -12.32
CA PHE A 119 -3.31 0.97 -11.34
C PHE A 119 -4.52 1.68 -11.93
N ASN A 120 -4.36 2.27 -13.12
CA ASN A 120 -5.42 2.99 -13.80
C ASN A 120 -6.59 2.08 -14.19
N ALA A 121 -6.30 0.87 -14.66
CA ALA A 121 -7.33 -0.09 -15.04
C ALA A 121 -8.24 -0.43 -13.85
N TRP A 122 -7.67 -0.69 -12.68
CA TRP A 122 -8.45 -0.98 -11.48
C TRP A 122 -9.12 0.27 -10.91
N ALA A 123 -8.43 1.40 -10.85
CA ALA A 123 -8.99 2.65 -10.32
C ALA A 123 -10.18 3.19 -11.14
N GLN A 124 -10.23 2.89 -12.44
CA GLN A 124 -11.33 3.29 -13.32
C GLN A 124 -12.48 2.29 -13.35
N THR A 125 -12.28 1.08 -12.86
CA THR A 125 -13.23 -0.01 -13.02
C THR A 125 -13.85 -0.49 -11.72
N LEU A 126 -13.06 -0.61 -10.64
CA LEU A 126 -13.52 -1.20 -9.38
C LEU A 126 -14.53 -0.29 -8.68
N GLU A 127 -15.70 -0.84 -8.39
CA GLU A 127 -16.76 -0.16 -7.65
C GLU A 127 -16.93 -0.73 -6.23
N SER A 128 -16.68 -2.03 -6.04
CA SER A 128 -16.79 -2.67 -4.71
C SER A 128 -16.04 -4.00 -4.62
N VAL A 129 -15.74 -4.40 -3.38
CA VAL A 129 -15.27 -5.75 -3.02
C VAL A 129 -16.25 -6.33 -2.02
N VAL A 130 -16.88 -7.45 -2.35
CA VAL A 130 -18.03 -7.98 -1.62
C VAL A 130 -17.86 -9.44 -1.21
N ASN A 131 -18.84 -9.95 -0.44
CA ASN A 131 -18.96 -11.31 0.03
C ASN A 131 -18.00 -11.66 1.19
N HIS A 132 -17.96 -12.93 1.56
CA HIS A 132 -17.30 -13.42 2.77
C HIS A 132 -15.80 -13.05 2.83
N ASN A 133 -15.06 -13.28 1.75
CA ASN A 133 -13.61 -13.09 1.73
C ASN A 133 -13.18 -11.67 1.34
N ARG A 134 -14.09 -10.69 1.25
CA ARG A 134 -13.76 -9.32 0.80
C ARG A 134 -12.58 -8.71 1.55
N GLN A 135 -12.53 -8.87 2.87
CA GLN A 135 -11.46 -8.31 3.68
C GLN A 135 -10.12 -9.00 3.39
N LEU A 136 -10.11 -10.33 3.31
CA LEU A 136 -8.91 -11.09 2.97
C LEU A 136 -8.39 -10.74 1.57
N LYS A 137 -9.29 -10.52 0.60
CA LYS A 137 -8.90 -10.12 -0.76
C LYS A 137 -8.27 -8.73 -0.79
N VAL A 138 -8.88 -7.75 -0.13
CA VAL A 138 -8.29 -6.40 -0.01
C VAL A 138 -6.97 -6.47 0.76
N GLY A 139 -6.90 -7.20 1.88
CA GLY A 139 -5.69 -7.34 2.68
C GLY A 139 -4.52 -7.97 1.91
N THR A 140 -4.79 -9.02 1.13
CA THR A 140 -3.73 -9.75 0.39
C THR A 140 -3.34 -9.11 -0.95
N ALA A 141 -4.26 -8.43 -1.63
CA ALA A 141 -3.97 -7.70 -2.85
C ALA A 141 -3.42 -6.31 -2.55
N GLY A 142 -4.02 -5.59 -1.60
CA GLY A 142 -3.72 -4.20 -1.29
C GLY A 142 -2.26 -3.95 -0.98
N ILE A 143 -1.61 -4.82 -0.21
CA ILE A 143 -0.18 -4.68 0.10
C ILE A 143 0.69 -4.66 -1.17
N LYS A 144 0.37 -5.47 -2.18
CA LYS A 144 1.14 -5.55 -3.41
C LYS A 144 0.97 -4.29 -4.25
N TYR A 145 -0.28 -3.85 -4.44
CA TYR A 145 -0.58 -2.61 -5.14
C TYR A 145 0.05 -1.40 -4.46
N LEU A 146 -0.06 -1.30 -3.13
CA LEU A 146 0.43 -0.15 -2.40
C LEU A 146 1.95 -0.06 -2.40
N ASN A 147 2.66 -1.19 -2.25
CA ASN A 147 4.12 -1.20 -2.39
C ASN A 147 4.57 -0.81 -3.79
N ALA A 148 3.88 -1.31 -4.82
CA ALA A 148 4.14 -0.91 -6.20
C ALA A 148 3.90 0.58 -6.42
N ALA A 149 2.75 1.08 -5.95
CA ALA A 149 2.35 2.48 -6.09
C ALA A 149 3.29 3.42 -5.33
N GLU A 150 3.76 3.01 -4.15
CA GLU A 150 4.72 3.75 -3.35
C GLU A 150 6.06 3.90 -4.08
N ILE A 151 6.61 2.81 -4.61
CA ILE A 151 7.83 2.85 -5.42
C ILE A 151 7.63 3.80 -6.62
N ILE A 152 6.56 3.63 -7.38
CA ILE A 152 6.30 4.45 -8.58
C ILE A 152 6.07 5.92 -8.22
N LYS A 153 5.29 6.22 -7.19
CA LYS A 153 4.97 7.59 -6.74
C LYS A 153 6.24 8.39 -6.43
N HIS A 154 7.23 7.76 -5.80
CA HIS A 154 8.42 8.44 -5.29
C HIS A 154 9.65 8.30 -6.18
N THR A 155 9.64 7.43 -7.20
CA THR A 155 10.81 7.21 -8.08
C THR A 155 10.56 7.49 -9.55
N TYR A 156 9.29 7.60 -9.99
CA TYR A 156 8.93 7.86 -11.39
C TYR A 156 8.03 9.08 -11.55
N LYS A 157 8.48 10.08 -12.30
CA LYS A 157 7.76 11.35 -12.49
C LYS A 157 6.60 11.28 -13.50
N GLY A 158 6.47 10.18 -14.25
CA GLY A 158 5.49 10.06 -15.33
C GLY A 158 4.06 9.72 -14.89
N TRP A 159 3.81 9.46 -13.61
CA TRP A 159 2.45 9.20 -13.11
C TRP A 159 1.69 10.51 -12.93
N ASN A 160 0.80 10.84 -13.86
CA ASN A 160 0.08 12.09 -13.82
C ASN A 160 -0.85 12.20 -12.60
N ALA A 161 -1.03 13.42 -12.10
CA ALA A 161 -1.74 13.69 -10.85
C ALA A 161 -3.21 13.23 -10.88
N LYS A 162 -3.90 13.31 -12.02
CA LYS A 162 -5.30 12.90 -12.16
C LYS A 162 -5.44 11.37 -11.95
N ASN A 163 -4.59 10.60 -12.61
CA ASN A 163 -4.62 9.14 -12.53
C ASN A 163 -4.16 8.66 -11.15
N ARG A 164 -3.15 9.29 -10.57
CA ARG A 164 -2.73 9.01 -9.21
C ARG A 164 -3.86 9.26 -8.21
N LYS A 165 -4.53 10.42 -8.31
CA LYS A 165 -5.68 10.74 -7.47
C LYS A 165 -6.80 9.73 -7.60
N ALA A 166 -7.11 9.23 -8.80
CA ALA A 166 -8.11 8.19 -9.00
C ALA A 166 -7.75 6.89 -8.26
N PHE A 167 -6.46 6.51 -8.27
CA PHE A 167 -5.99 5.35 -7.52
C PHE A 167 -6.07 5.59 -6.00
N GLU A 168 -5.65 6.75 -5.52
CA GLU A 168 -5.78 7.16 -4.11
C GLU A 168 -7.26 7.14 -3.67
N ASP A 169 -8.18 7.59 -4.52
CA ASP A 169 -9.64 7.57 -4.26
C ASP A 169 -10.18 6.15 -4.19
N MET A 170 -9.75 5.25 -5.05
CA MET A 170 -10.11 3.84 -4.96
C MET A 170 -9.65 3.24 -3.63
N VAL A 171 -8.42 3.52 -3.22
CA VAL A 171 -7.86 3.02 -1.97
C VAL A 171 -8.65 3.52 -0.76
N ILE A 172 -8.93 4.82 -0.68
CA ILE A 172 -9.58 5.39 0.51
C ILE A 172 -11.10 5.17 0.54
N ASN A 173 -11.76 5.13 -0.62
CA ASN A 173 -13.22 5.03 -0.68
C ASN A 173 -13.75 3.60 -0.85
N ILE A 174 -12.93 2.67 -1.40
CA ILE A 174 -13.35 1.29 -1.65
C ILE A 174 -12.61 0.32 -0.72
N TRP A 175 -11.28 0.36 -0.64
CA TRP A 175 -10.53 -0.62 0.14
C TRP A 175 -10.56 -0.35 1.64
N TYR A 176 -10.29 0.90 2.03
CA TYR A 176 -10.22 1.26 3.44
C TYR A 176 -11.52 0.93 4.20
N PRO A 177 -12.74 1.24 3.71
CA PRO A 177 -13.96 0.86 4.41
C PRO A 177 -14.16 -0.64 4.60
N VAL A 178 -13.59 -1.46 3.70
CA VAL A 178 -13.69 -2.93 3.78
C VAL A 178 -12.83 -3.49 4.93
N ILE A 179 -11.66 -2.89 5.20
CA ILE A 179 -10.67 -3.46 6.12
C ILE A 179 -10.43 -2.64 7.39
N LYS A 180 -10.99 -1.43 7.51
CA LYS A 180 -10.76 -0.53 8.65
C LYS A 180 -11.22 -1.08 10.00
N ASP A 181 -12.27 -1.90 9.97
CA ASP A 181 -12.86 -2.47 11.17
C ASP A 181 -12.35 -3.90 11.36
N TRP A 182 -11.49 -4.07 12.33
CA TRP A 182 -10.97 -5.38 12.71
C TRP A 182 -12.06 -6.19 13.41
N THR A 183 -12.20 -7.45 13.01
CA THR A 183 -13.15 -8.33 13.65
C THR A 183 -12.44 -9.42 14.45
N PRO A 184 -12.68 -9.53 15.76
CA PRO A 184 -12.10 -10.61 16.59
C PRO A 184 -12.51 -12.04 16.17
N ARG A 185 -13.39 -12.13 15.18
CA ARG A 185 -13.96 -13.41 14.68
C ARG A 185 -13.11 -14.06 13.59
N TYR A 186 -12.18 -13.32 12.97
CA TYR A 186 -11.37 -13.86 11.90
C TYR A 186 -10.12 -14.55 12.44
N ASN A 187 -9.54 -15.41 11.61
CA ASN A 187 -8.26 -16.04 11.90
C ASN A 187 -7.14 -15.00 11.87
N GLY A 188 -6.07 -15.22 12.63
CA GLY A 188 -4.96 -14.30 12.76
C GLY A 188 -4.31 -13.87 11.44
N ASN A 189 -4.30 -14.75 10.41
CA ASN A 189 -3.81 -14.41 9.09
C ASN A 189 -4.66 -13.33 8.38
N TRP A 190 -5.97 -13.27 8.63
CA TRP A 190 -6.83 -12.21 8.10
C TRP A 190 -6.52 -10.88 8.77
N ASP A 191 -6.40 -10.89 10.10
CA ASP A 191 -6.04 -9.69 10.85
C ASP A 191 -4.67 -9.17 10.44
N ALA A 192 -3.68 -10.06 10.30
CA ALA A 192 -2.34 -9.68 9.85
C ALA A 192 -2.36 -9.08 8.44
N ALA A 193 -3.09 -9.68 7.49
CA ALA A 193 -3.21 -9.15 6.13
C ALA A 193 -3.90 -7.78 6.09
N ASN A 194 -4.98 -7.61 6.87
CA ASN A 194 -5.70 -6.34 6.95
C ASN A 194 -4.86 -5.26 7.63
N GLY A 195 -4.23 -5.57 8.76
CA GLY A 195 -3.38 -4.63 9.48
C GLY A 195 -2.20 -4.14 8.67
N GLN A 196 -1.52 -5.05 7.99
CA GLN A 196 -0.42 -4.73 7.10
C GLN A 196 -0.86 -3.80 5.97
N THR A 197 -2.00 -4.09 5.34
CA THR A 197 -2.54 -3.24 4.27
C THR A 197 -3.02 -1.89 4.79
N LEU A 198 -3.60 -1.82 6.01
CA LEU A 198 -3.97 -0.54 6.65
C LEU A 198 -2.74 0.33 6.93
N MET A 199 -1.64 -0.25 7.43
CA MET A 199 -0.38 0.48 7.59
C MET A 199 0.11 1.03 6.25
N CYS A 200 0.07 0.22 5.19
CA CYS A 200 0.44 0.67 3.85
C CYS A 200 -0.48 1.79 3.32
N ILE A 201 -1.80 1.73 3.58
CA ILE A 201 -2.73 2.83 3.23
C ILE A 201 -2.33 4.12 3.96
N GLY A 202 -2.01 4.02 5.25
CA GLY A 202 -1.56 5.16 6.04
C GLY A 202 -0.31 5.82 5.47
N ILE A 203 0.70 5.03 5.10
CA ILE A 203 1.94 5.53 4.50
C ILE A 203 1.67 6.15 3.11
N PHE A 204 1.03 5.40 2.21
CA PHE A 204 0.82 5.83 0.82
C PHE A 204 0.02 7.14 0.70
N LEU A 205 -0.96 7.34 1.59
CA LEU A 205 -1.84 8.51 1.62
C LEU A 205 -1.38 9.60 2.59
N ASP A 206 -0.23 9.46 3.25
CA ASP A 206 0.25 10.36 4.32
C ASP A 206 -0.78 10.55 5.45
N ARG A 207 -1.51 9.46 5.78
CA ARG A 207 -2.55 9.39 6.80
C ARG A 207 -2.03 8.72 8.07
N ARG A 208 -1.38 9.52 8.92
CA ARG A 208 -0.81 9.06 10.19
C ARG A 208 -1.84 8.44 11.11
N ASP A 209 -3.06 8.97 11.12
CA ASP A 209 -4.19 8.45 11.89
C ASP A 209 -4.55 7.00 11.52
N ILE A 210 -4.53 6.65 10.22
CA ILE A 210 -4.77 5.28 9.75
C ILE A 210 -3.62 4.36 10.17
N PHE A 211 -2.38 4.81 9.97
CA PHE A 211 -1.19 4.04 10.32
C PHE A 211 -1.13 3.74 11.82
N ASP A 212 -1.28 4.76 12.68
CA ASP A 212 -1.21 4.61 14.12
C ASP A 212 -2.35 3.74 14.66
N THR A 213 -3.55 3.84 14.07
CA THR A 213 -4.66 2.94 14.41
C THR A 213 -4.33 1.50 14.09
N ALA A 214 -3.74 1.22 12.92
CA ALA A 214 -3.35 -0.14 12.54
C ALA A 214 -2.22 -0.69 13.44
N CYS A 215 -1.22 0.13 13.77
CA CYS A 215 -0.16 -0.25 14.72
C CYS A 215 -0.74 -0.58 16.09
N LYS A 216 -1.63 0.28 16.62
CA LYS A 216 -2.27 0.05 17.91
C LYS A 216 -3.10 -1.23 17.93
N GLN A 217 -3.82 -1.54 16.86
CA GLN A 217 -4.54 -2.81 16.75
C GLN A 217 -3.60 -4.02 16.78
N LEU A 218 -2.44 -3.90 16.13
CA LEU A 218 -1.45 -4.98 16.09
C LEU A 218 -0.83 -5.24 17.47
N THR A 219 -0.57 -4.19 18.28
CA THR A 219 0.10 -4.30 19.58
C THR A 219 -0.88 -4.51 20.74
N ASP A 220 -2.03 -3.81 20.75
CA ASP A 220 -2.95 -3.75 21.87
C ASP A 220 -4.32 -4.36 21.55
N GLY A 221 -4.52 -4.82 20.32
CA GLY A 221 -5.81 -5.33 19.85
C GLY A 221 -6.18 -6.67 20.46
N ASN A 222 -7.49 -6.93 20.50
CA ASN A 222 -8.06 -8.19 21.00
C ASN A 222 -8.24 -9.23 19.89
N THR A 223 -7.57 -9.07 18.77
CA THR A 223 -7.65 -9.98 17.62
C THR A 223 -6.63 -11.11 17.73
N ASN A 224 -6.84 -12.19 16.96
CA ASN A 224 -5.89 -13.29 16.89
C ASN A 224 -4.58 -12.93 16.20
N GLY A 225 -4.54 -11.83 15.45
CA GLY A 225 -3.37 -11.32 14.76
C GLY A 225 -2.56 -10.31 15.56
N ALA A 226 -3.00 -9.94 16.77
CA ALA A 226 -2.25 -9.04 17.63
C ALA A 226 -1.01 -9.73 18.21
N ILE A 227 0.08 -8.96 18.29
CA ILE A 227 1.32 -9.39 18.96
C ILE A 227 1.08 -9.24 20.47
N LYS A 228 1.21 -10.30 21.21
CA LYS A 228 1.03 -10.35 22.68
C LYS A 228 2.35 -10.61 23.36
#